data_db08cb182fdaf8185f3ed02bd7556bab
#
_entry.id   db08cb182fdaf8185f3ed02bd7556bab
#
_cell.length_a   1.000
_cell.length_b   1.000
_cell.length_c   1.000
_cell.angle_alpha   90.00
_cell.angle_beta   90.00
_cell.angle_gamma   90.00
#
_symmetry.space_group_name_H-M   'P 1'
#
loop_
_entity.id
_entity.type
_entity.pdbx_description
1 polymer ?
#
loop_
_entity_poly.entity_id
_entity_poly.type
_entity_poly.pdbx_seq_one_letter_code
_entity_poly.pdbx_strand_id
1 'polypeptide(L)'
;MPRRRYQGGWVVVRGKVFVGRWREDEVRGETTVRVERSMILGAVSELKTKRIAQRLLDPILARINSFEYRPSRVITLEKFADTWEVQVLTHQKPSSVKAAKSHLKTYIRKHLGKVLLHELTPQIQQNFVTVLSQKVSRKTCLNILGTLSSMMRTAKSWGYCSQAITTGELALPADEIHGEPRFFTGEQARKIITIASDPWRTMFAIAAMTGLRVGEVVGLQKADLDFERRVIHVRRSAWYGRVQTVKSKASQAPVAMADALATLLGEYLATWKENPEGFLFLNRNGRPYAANKVVEYGLWPVLDTLKIPRAGMHAFRHCHASLLMDVGANPTVTKDQMRHSDARITLGIYSHAIGDSQRDAVDKVGELLRPEAKYCSSQLPN
;
A
#
# COMPACT_ATOMS: atom_id res chain seq x y z
N MET A 1 -8.43 38.80 -18.85
CA MET A 1 -9.39 37.65 -18.94
C MET A 1 -10.60 38.13 -19.75
N PRO A 2 -11.06 37.38 -20.76
CA PRO A 2 -12.28 37.77 -21.48
C PRO A 2 -13.48 37.83 -20.51
N ARG A 3 -14.32 38.84 -20.63
CA ARG A 3 -15.53 39.02 -19.82
C ARG A 3 -16.41 37.76 -20.00
N ARG A 4 -16.74 37.07 -18.91
CA ARG A 4 -17.73 35.98 -18.94
C ARG A 4 -19.05 36.53 -19.47
N ARG A 5 -19.56 35.90 -20.56
CA ARG A 5 -20.88 36.25 -21.06
C ARG A 5 -21.92 35.54 -20.23
N TYR A 6 -22.97 36.25 -19.81
CA TYR A 6 -24.11 35.69 -19.13
C TYR A 6 -24.73 34.55 -19.96
N GLN A 7 -25.00 33.42 -19.33
CA GLN A 7 -25.61 32.25 -19.96
C GLN A 7 -27.12 32.27 -19.71
N GLY A 8 -27.91 32.45 -20.78
CA GLY A 8 -29.36 32.32 -20.75
C GLY A 8 -29.80 30.87 -20.92
N GLY A 9 -31.01 30.56 -20.43
CA GLY A 9 -31.68 29.29 -20.66
C GLY A 9 -33.15 29.49 -20.97
N TRP A 10 -33.75 28.49 -21.58
CA TRP A 10 -35.17 28.51 -21.96
C TRP A 10 -35.80 27.15 -21.78
N VAL A 11 -37.15 27.14 -21.60
CA VAL A 11 -37.93 25.92 -21.45
C VAL A 11 -38.73 25.63 -22.72
N VAL A 12 -38.61 24.42 -23.21
CA VAL A 12 -39.43 23.92 -24.35
C VAL A 12 -40.29 22.73 -23.89
N VAL A 13 -41.41 22.53 -24.56
CA VAL A 13 -42.24 21.33 -24.39
C VAL A 13 -41.79 20.31 -25.43
N ARG A 14 -41.49 19.09 -25.00
CA ARG A 14 -41.19 17.99 -25.91
C ARG A 14 -42.05 16.78 -25.54
N GLY A 15 -43.07 16.52 -26.35
CA GLY A 15 -44.10 15.53 -26.01
C GLY A 15 -44.83 15.90 -24.72
N LYS A 16 -44.79 15.06 -23.71
CA LYS A 16 -45.47 15.23 -22.42
C LYS A 16 -44.57 15.81 -21.30
N VAL A 17 -43.38 16.31 -21.62
CA VAL A 17 -42.42 16.81 -20.63
C VAL A 17 -41.92 18.22 -20.95
N PHE A 18 -41.62 18.99 -19.91
CA PHE A 18 -40.86 20.21 -20.02
C PHE A 18 -39.35 19.90 -20.02
N VAL A 19 -38.64 20.46 -20.99
CA VAL A 19 -37.17 20.33 -21.14
C VAL A 19 -36.54 21.71 -21.02
N GLY A 20 -35.69 21.87 -20.02
CA GLY A 20 -34.84 23.04 -19.89
C GLY A 20 -33.63 22.92 -20.83
N ARG A 21 -33.33 24.01 -21.54
CA ARG A 21 -32.14 24.12 -22.39
C ARG A 21 -31.34 25.34 -22.00
N TRP A 22 -30.00 25.19 -22.01
CA TRP A 22 -29.11 26.31 -21.76
C TRP A 22 -27.79 26.11 -22.50
N ARG A 23 -27.00 27.14 -22.58
CA ARG A 23 -25.65 27.06 -23.14
C ARG A 23 -24.63 27.13 -22.00
N GLU A 24 -23.62 26.31 -22.10
CA GLU A 24 -22.54 26.18 -21.10
C GLU A 24 -21.21 26.21 -21.81
N ASP A 25 -20.23 26.90 -21.21
CA ASP A 25 -18.88 26.88 -21.74
C ASP A 25 -18.15 25.61 -21.29
N GLU A 26 -17.46 24.96 -22.21
CA GLU A 26 -16.71 23.71 -22.02
C GLU A 26 -15.29 23.90 -22.52
N VAL A 27 -14.30 23.54 -21.72
CA VAL A 27 -12.89 23.64 -22.10
C VAL A 27 -12.46 22.32 -22.77
N ARG A 28 -12.11 22.39 -24.04
CA ARG A 28 -11.56 21.28 -24.84
C ARG A 28 -10.11 21.57 -25.21
N GLY A 29 -9.16 20.96 -24.49
CA GLY A 29 -7.76 21.34 -24.61
C GLY A 29 -7.51 22.80 -24.20
N GLU A 30 -6.98 23.62 -25.09
CA GLU A 30 -6.74 25.05 -24.86
C GLU A 30 -7.90 25.96 -25.27
N THR A 31 -8.93 25.40 -25.93
CA THR A 31 -10.07 26.18 -26.47
C THR A 31 -11.30 26.04 -25.58
N THR A 32 -12.05 27.13 -25.46
CA THR A 32 -13.36 27.13 -24.81
C THR A 32 -14.43 27.06 -25.89
N VAL A 33 -15.23 25.99 -25.84
CA VAL A 33 -16.33 25.75 -26.78
C VAL A 33 -17.64 25.91 -26.03
N ARG A 34 -18.60 26.57 -26.65
CA ARG A 34 -19.94 26.72 -26.11
C ARG A 34 -20.83 25.57 -26.59
N VAL A 35 -21.34 24.79 -25.62
CA VAL A 35 -22.20 23.61 -25.87
C VAL A 35 -23.60 23.85 -25.37
N GLU A 36 -24.59 23.32 -26.09
CA GLU A 36 -25.96 23.32 -25.62
C GLU A 36 -26.23 22.12 -24.73
N ARG A 37 -26.83 22.36 -23.57
CA ARG A 37 -27.26 21.34 -22.60
C ARG A 37 -28.77 21.32 -22.50
N SER A 38 -29.31 20.15 -22.19
CA SER A 38 -30.74 19.99 -21.93
C SER A 38 -31.00 19.03 -20.78
N MET A 39 -32.06 19.26 -20.05
CA MET A 39 -32.53 18.39 -18.95
C MET A 39 -34.05 18.35 -18.93
N ILE A 40 -34.63 17.17 -18.67
CA ILE A 40 -36.03 17.03 -18.39
C ILE A 40 -36.32 17.63 -17.02
N LEU A 41 -37.24 18.61 -16.95
CA LEU A 41 -37.58 19.31 -15.72
C LEU A 41 -38.76 18.66 -15.00
N GLY A 42 -39.65 17.99 -15.74
CA GLY A 42 -40.81 17.28 -15.21
C GLY A 42 -41.93 17.13 -16.25
N ALA A 43 -42.97 16.39 -15.90
CA ALA A 43 -44.13 16.19 -16.77
C ALA A 43 -44.97 17.46 -16.88
N VAL A 44 -45.59 17.67 -18.07
CA VAL A 44 -46.48 18.80 -18.30
C VAL A 44 -47.71 18.73 -17.37
N SER A 45 -48.15 17.52 -17.05
CA SER A 45 -49.26 17.28 -16.10
C SER A 45 -48.96 17.73 -14.67
N GLU A 46 -47.71 17.66 -14.26
CA GLU A 46 -47.27 18.03 -12.92
C GLU A 46 -46.94 19.53 -12.80
N LEU A 47 -46.13 20.03 -13.74
CA LEU A 47 -45.61 21.39 -13.67
C LEU A 47 -46.62 22.42 -14.25
N LYS A 48 -47.63 21.99 -15.00
CA LYS A 48 -48.74 22.77 -15.56
C LYS A 48 -48.32 23.96 -16.45
N THR A 49 -47.28 24.72 -16.13
CA THR A 49 -46.88 25.91 -16.87
C THR A 49 -45.36 25.99 -17.12
N LYS A 50 -44.98 26.62 -18.23
CA LYS A 50 -43.55 26.90 -18.52
C LYS A 50 -42.89 27.74 -17.42
N ARG A 51 -43.65 28.62 -16.75
CA ARG A 51 -43.15 29.48 -15.67
C ARG A 51 -42.70 28.67 -14.45
N ILE A 52 -43.44 27.62 -14.11
CA ILE A 52 -43.05 26.71 -13.02
C ILE A 52 -41.82 25.90 -13.43
N ALA A 53 -41.80 25.38 -14.67
CA ALA A 53 -40.63 24.69 -15.19
C ALA A 53 -39.37 25.59 -15.24
N GLN A 54 -39.54 26.89 -15.58
CA GLN A 54 -38.43 27.85 -15.59
C GLN A 54 -37.80 28.01 -14.18
N ARG A 55 -38.60 28.02 -13.11
CA ARG A 55 -38.11 28.09 -11.73
C ARG A 55 -37.22 26.90 -11.36
N LEU A 56 -37.37 25.74 -11.98
CA LEU A 56 -36.49 24.58 -11.80
C LEU A 56 -35.19 24.72 -12.60
N LEU A 57 -35.19 25.49 -13.68
CA LEU A 57 -33.99 25.78 -14.46
C LEU A 57 -33.17 26.90 -13.84
N ASP A 58 -33.78 27.87 -13.16
CA ASP A 58 -33.14 29.07 -12.60
C ASP A 58 -31.98 28.78 -11.66
N PRO A 59 -32.00 27.77 -10.74
CA PRO A 59 -30.88 27.40 -9.89
C PRO A 59 -29.67 26.91 -10.70
N ILE A 60 -29.92 26.22 -11.82
CA ILE A 60 -28.85 25.74 -12.72
C ILE A 60 -28.20 26.94 -13.39
N LEU A 61 -28.98 27.86 -13.89
CA LEU A 61 -28.49 29.09 -14.52
C LEU A 61 -27.75 29.99 -13.51
N ALA A 62 -28.25 30.11 -12.28
CA ALA A 62 -27.61 30.86 -11.23
C ALA A 62 -26.23 30.29 -10.91
N ARG A 63 -26.11 28.95 -10.81
CA ARG A 63 -24.82 28.28 -10.61
C ARG A 63 -23.85 28.55 -11.76
N ILE A 64 -24.30 28.41 -13.01
CA ILE A 64 -23.46 28.62 -14.20
C ILE A 64 -22.99 30.07 -14.33
N ASN A 65 -23.81 31.02 -13.91
CA ASN A 65 -23.51 32.44 -13.93
C ASN A 65 -22.79 32.93 -12.69
N SER A 66 -22.60 32.10 -11.66
CA SER A 66 -21.90 32.46 -10.45
C SER A 66 -20.40 32.73 -10.71
N PHE A 67 -19.80 33.57 -9.90
CA PHE A 67 -18.36 33.89 -10.00
C PHE A 67 -17.48 32.65 -9.75
N GLU A 68 -17.98 31.69 -8.98
CA GLU A 68 -17.29 30.45 -8.63
C GLU A 68 -17.39 29.36 -9.72
N TYR A 69 -18.29 29.54 -10.68
CA TYR A 69 -18.47 28.54 -11.73
C TYR A 69 -17.20 28.42 -12.59
N ARG A 70 -16.77 27.17 -12.76
CA ARG A 70 -15.68 26.83 -13.67
C ARG A 70 -16.21 25.94 -14.77
N PRO A 71 -15.99 26.28 -16.06
CA PRO A 71 -16.37 25.43 -17.18
C PRO A 71 -15.80 24.02 -17.02
N SER A 72 -16.59 23.02 -17.33
CA SER A 72 -16.15 21.64 -17.34
C SER A 72 -15.02 21.45 -18.35
N ARG A 73 -13.98 20.75 -17.94
CA ARG A 73 -12.84 20.40 -18.82
C ARG A 73 -13.08 19.02 -19.39
N VAL A 74 -13.23 18.93 -20.70
CA VAL A 74 -13.40 17.65 -21.41
C VAL A 74 -12.03 17.12 -21.79
N ILE A 75 -11.63 16.07 -21.12
CA ILE A 75 -10.34 15.40 -21.35
C ILE A 75 -10.54 13.89 -21.18
N THR A 76 -9.86 13.11 -22.02
CA THR A 76 -9.80 11.65 -21.85
C THR A 76 -8.92 11.29 -20.66
N LEU A 77 -9.21 10.12 -20.06
CA LEU A 77 -8.40 9.60 -18.96
C LEU A 77 -6.93 9.45 -19.36
N GLU A 78 -6.65 9.06 -20.60
CA GLU A 78 -5.28 8.91 -21.11
C GLU A 78 -4.50 10.22 -21.10
N LYS A 79 -5.06 11.29 -21.66
CA LYS A 79 -4.43 12.62 -21.65
C LYS A 79 -4.24 13.18 -20.25
N PHE A 80 -5.22 12.94 -19.37
CA PHE A 80 -5.08 13.33 -17.98
C PHE A 80 -3.98 12.52 -17.27
N ALA A 81 -3.87 11.22 -17.55
CA ALA A 81 -2.82 10.38 -17.00
C ALA A 81 -1.42 10.87 -17.39
N ASP A 82 -1.21 11.38 -18.62
CA ASP A 82 0.07 11.99 -19.03
C ASP A 82 0.42 13.19 -18.15
N THR A 83 -0.54 14.08 -17.94
CA THR A 83 -0.37 15.25 -17.06
C THR A 83 -0.10 14.82 -15.62
N TRP A 84 -0.84 13.84 -15.11
CA TRP A 84 -0.71 13.34 -13.75
C TRP A 84 0.64 12.63 -13.52
N GLU A 85 1.14 11.89 -14.51
CA GLU A 85 2.47 11.28 -14.44
C GLU A 85 3.58 12.32 -14.28
N VAL A 86 3.48 13.43 -15.01
CA VAL A 86 4.50 14.48 -14.97
C VAL A 86 4.39 15.35 -13.71
N GLN A 87 3.17 15.76 -13.34
CA GLN A 87 2.97 16.76 -12.29
C GLN A 87 2.80 16.15 -10.89
N VAL A 88 2.38 14.89 -10.77
CA VAL A 88 2.10 14.27 -9.46
C VAL A 88 3.04 13.13 -9.16
N LEU A 89 3.25 12.18 -10.08
CA LEU A 89 4.09 11.03 -9.80
C LEU A 89 5.55 11.37 -9.56
N THR A 90 6.07 12.43 -10.17
CA THR A 90 7.45 12.89 -9.96
C THR A 90 7.78 13.21 -8.51
N HIS A 91 6.77 13.57 -7.70
CA HIS A 91 6.92 13.87 -6.27
C HIS A 91 6.75 12.64 -5.37
N GLN A 92 6.50 11.47 -5.93
CA GLN A 92 6.31 10.25 -5.16
C GLN A 92 7.62 9.42 -5.07
N LYS A 93 7.63 8.47 -4.13
CA LYS A 93 8.76 7.53 -4.00
C LYS A 93 8.93 6.71 -5.28
N PRO A 94 10.16 6.46 -5.76
CA PRO A 94 10.43 5.71 -6.99
C PRO A 94 9.72 4.36 -7.10
N SER A 95 9.57 3.64 -5.99
CA SER A 95 8.83 2.37 -5.95
C SER A 95 7.34 2.55 -6.25
N SER A 96 6.71 3.62 -5.71
CA SER A 96 5.30 3.96 -5.98
C SER A 96 5.12 4.41 -7.42
N VAL A 97 6.04 5.22 -7.93
CA VAL A 97 6.06 5.65 -9.34
C VAL A 97 6.10 4.44 -10.29
N LYS A 98 7.01 3.48 -10.04
CA LYS A 98 7.12 2.26 -10.88
C LYS A 98 5.83 1.46 -10.87
N ALA A 99 5.22 1.25 -9.70
CA ALA A 99 3.96 0.53 -9.58
C ALA A 99 2.82 1.27 -10.32
N ALA A 100 2.67 2.57 -10.08
CA ALA A 100 1.63 3.38 -10.73
C ALA A 100 1.78 3.40 -12.25
N LYS A 101 3.00 3.58 -12.78
CA LYS A 101 3.28 3.50 -14.22
C LYS A 101 2.95 2.14 -14.81
N SER A 102 3.26 1.06 -14.09
CA SER A 102 2.88 -0.30 -14.51
C SER A 102 1.37 -0.46 -14.56
N HIS A 103 0.64 -0.02 -13.53
CA HIS A 103 -0.83 -0.06 -13.50
C HIS A 103 -1.45 0.76 -14.62
N LEU A 104 -0.94 1.97 -14.85
CA LEU A 104 -1.39 2.83 -15.95
C LEU A 104 -1.19 2.15 -17.30
N LYS A 105 0.04 1.71 -17.60
CA LYS A 105 0.40 1.12 -18.90
C LYS A 105 -0.35 -0.18 -19.18
N THR A 106 -0.39 -1.09 -18.21
CA THR A 106 -0.87 -2.46 -18.43
C THR A 106 -2.38 -2.57 -18.39
N TYR A 107 -3.04 -1.76 -17.53
CA TYR A 107 -4.46 -1.93 -17.25
C TYR A 107 -5.29 -0.66 -17.51
N ILE A 108 -4.97 0.45 -16.85
CA ILE A 108 -5.85 1.62 -16.81
C ILE A 108 -5.99 2.26 -18.20
N ARG A 109 -4.88 2.59 -18.86
CA ARG A 109 -4.90 3.20 -20.20
C ARG A 109 -5.53 2.28 -21.23
N LYS A 110 -5.24 0.98 -21.15
CA LYS A 110 -5.75 -0.02 -22.09
C LYS A 110 -7.26 -0.12 -22.08
N HIS A 111 -7.88 -0.03 -20.91
CA HIS A 111 -9.31 -0.27 -20.75
C HIS A 111 -10.13 1.02 -20.60
N LEU A 112 -9.56 2.06 -20.03
CA LEU A 112 -10.25 3.31 -19.70
C LEU A 112 -9.67 4.55 -20.40
N GLY A 113 -8.55 4.43 -21.14
CA GLY A 113 -7.85 5.57 -21.71
C GLY A 113 -8.70 6.49 -22.59
N LYS A 114 -9.63 5.92 -23.36
CA LYS A 114 -10.54 6.66 -24.25
C LYS A 114 -11.75 7.27 -23.56
N VAL A 115 -12.02 6.86 -22.31
CA VAL A 115 -13.18 7.36 -21.54
C VAL A 115 -12.91 8.80 -21.12
N LEU A 116 -13.90 9.67 -21.26
CA LEU A 116 -13.84 11.02 -20.74
C LEU A 116 -13.94 11.00 -19.19
N LEU A 117 -13.17 11.83 -18.51
CA LEU A 117 -13.12 11.80 -17.04
C LEU A 117 -14.48 12.02 -16.38
N HIS A 118 -15.33 12.85 -16.96
CA HIS A 118 -16.67 13.11 -16.44
C HIS A 118 -17.70 12.00 -16.77
N GLU A 119 -17.36 11.10 -17.70
CA GLU A 119 -18.17 9.93 -18.06
C GLU A 119 -17.77 8.65 -17.28
N LEU A 120 -16.74 8.71 -16.45
CA LEU A 120 -16.30 7.57 -15.67
C LEU A 120 -17.30 7.25 -14.55
N THR A 121 -18.46 6.71 -14.94
CA THR A 121 -19.55 6.33 -14.04
C THR A 121 -19.21 5.09 -13.19
N PRO A 122 -19.93 4.84 -12.07
CA PRO A 122 -19.77 3.62 -11.28
C PRO A 122 -19.93 2.34 -12.12
N GLN A 123 -20.81 2.34 -13.11
CA GLN A 123 -21.01 1.20 -14.02
C GLN A 123 -19.75 0.91 -14.85
N ILE A 124 -19.12 1.93 -15.42
CA ILE A 124 -17.86 1.77 -16.19
C ILE A 124 -16.75 1.27 -15.27
N GLN A 125 -16.68 1.77 -14.03
CA GLN A 125 -15.73 1.31 -13.02
C GLN A 125 -15.96 -0.16 -12.67
N GLN A 126 -17.22 -0.58 -12.48
CA GLN A 126 -17.57 -1.99 -12.22
C GLN A 126 -17.20 -2.90 -13.38
N ASN A 127 -17.46 -2.49 -14.61
CA ASN A 127 -17.05 -3.25 -15.80
C ASN A 127 -15.52 -3.42 -15.86
N PHE A 128 -14.77 -2.38 -15.47
CA PHE A 128 -13.31 -2.46 -15.37
C PHE A 128 -12.87 -3.46 -14.29
N VAL A 129 -13.50 -3.46 -13.12
CA VAL A 129 -13.24 -4.46 -12.07
C VAL A 129 -13.51 -5.87 -12.57
N THR A 130 -14.61 -6.10 -13.28
CA THR A 130 -14.97 -7.39 -13.87
C THR A 130 -13.88 -7.89 -14.84
N VAL A 131 -13.33 -7.00 -15.67
CA VAL A 131 -12.22 -7.35 -16.56
C VAL A 131 -10.92 -7.65 -15.80
N LEU A 132 -10.65 -6.91 -14.73
CA LEU A 132 -9.47 -7.15 -13.89
C LEU A 132 -9.57 -8.48 -13.14
N SER A 133 -10.74 -8.82 -12.61
CA SER A 133 -10.96 -10.04 -11.82
C SER A 133 -10.64 -11.34 -12.58
N GLN A 134 -10.73 -11.29 -13.91
CA GLN A 134 -10.36 -12.43 -14.77
C GLN A 134 -8.85 -12.59 -14.98
N LYS A 135 -8.05 -11.58 -14.61
CA LYS A 135 -6.62 -11.53 -14.98
C LYS A 135 -5.68 -11.40 -13.80
N VAL A 136 -6.17 -10.89 -12.68
CA VAL A 136 -5.33 -10.57 -11.52
C VAL A 136 -6.04 -10.91 -10.22
N SER A 137 -5.25 -11.19 -9.17
CA SER A 137 -5.77 -11.43 -7.82
C SER A 137 -6.49 -10.19 -7.27
N ARG A 138 -7.40 -10.41 -6.31
CA ARG A 138 -8.09 -9.33 -5.58
C ARG A 138 -7.13 -8.26 -5.07
N LYS A 139 -6.00 -8.65 -4.48
CA LYS A 139 -5.00 -7.71 -3.97
C LYS A 139 -4.41 -6.82 -5.08
N THR A 140 -4.12 -7.40 -6.22
CA THR A 140 -3.61 -6.65 -7.38
C THR A 140 -4.70 -5.73 -7.95
N CYS A 141 -5.95 -6.20 -8.03
CA CYS A 141 -7.09 -5.39 -8.43
C CYS A 141 -7.22 -4.14 -7.53
N LEU A 142 -7.20 -4.31 -6.22
CA LEU A 142 -7.23 -3.20 -5.24
C LEU A 142 -6.06 -2.22 -5.44
N ASN A 143 -4.86 -2.69 -5.73
CA ASN A 143 -3.71 -1.83 -5.99
C ASN A 143 -3.90 -0.99 -7.26
N ILE A 144 -4.44 -1.58 -8.34
CA ILE A 144 -4.76 -0.89 -9.59
C ILE A 144 -5.84 0.17 -9.34
N LEU A 145 -6.92 -0.20 -8.64
CA LEU A 145 -8.00 0.73 -8.26
C LEU A 145 -7.49 1.85 -7.36
N GLY A 146 -6.56 1.58 -6.45
CA GLY A 146 -5.89 2.58 -5.63
C GLY A 146 -5.14 3.63 -6.45
N THR A 147 -4.46 3.19 -7.52
CA THR A 147 -3.81 4.11 -8.47
C THR A 147 -4.83 4.96 -9.22
N LEU A 148 -5.87 4.34 -9.76
CA LEU A 148 -6.95 5.03 -10.46
C LEU A 148 -7.67 6.04 -9.53
N SER A 149 -8.00 5.63 -8.30
CA SER A 149 -8.62 6.49 -7.29
C SER A 149 -7.74 7.69 -6.92
N SER A 150 -6.43 7.50 -6.78
CA SER A 150 -5.48 8.60 -6.53
C SER A 150 -5.48 9.61 -7.67
N MET A 151 -5.45 9.13 -8.92
CA MET A 151 -5.51 9.95 -10.12
C MET A 151 -6.84 10.72 -10.21
N MET A 152 -7.98 10.05 -9.97
CA MET A 152 -9.30 10.66 -10.04
C MET A 152 -9.53 11.69 -8.91
N ARG A 153 -8.96 11.49 -7.71
CA ARG A 153 -8.96 12.53 -6.67
C ARG A 153 -8.24 13.80 -7.12
N THR A 154 -7.12 13.65 -7.79
CA THR A 154 -6.40 14.79 -8.38
C THR A 154 -7.24 15.45 -9.48
N ALA A 155 -7.85 14.66 -10.37
CA ALA A 155 -8.73 15.18 -11.42
C ALA A 155 -9.89 16.00 -10.83
N LYS A 156 -10.50 15.50 -9.76
CA LYS A 156 -11.57 16.22 -9.04
C LYS A 156 -11.04 17.53 -8.41
N SER A 157 -9.91 17.49 -7.72
CA SER A 157 -9.33 18.69 -7.08
C SER A 157 -8.94 19.74 -8.11
N TRP A 158 -8.57 19.35 -9.31
CA TRP A 158 -8.22 20.25 -10.40
C TRP A 158 -9.44 20.66 -11.26
N GLY A 159 -10.65 20.20 -10.94
CA GLY A 159 -11.88 20.59 -11.59
C GLY A 159 -12.15 19.92 -12.94
N TYR A 160 -11.54 18.76 -13.21
CA TYR A 160 -11.79 17.98 -14.42
C TYR A 160 -13.01 17.05 -14.31
N CYS A 161 -13.43 16.68 -13.12
CA CYS A 161 -14.63 15.90 -12.86
C CYS A 161 -15.23 16.25 -11.50
N SER A 162 -16.53 15.95 -11.32
CA SER A 162 -17.25 16.21 -10.06
C SER A 162 -17.15 15.06 -9.05
N GLN A 163 -16.91 13.84 -9.54
CA GLN A 163 -16.89 12.64 -8.72
C GLN A 163 -15.49 12.02 -8.68
N ALA A 164 -15.13 11.46 -7.52
CA ALA A 164 -13.99 10.58 -7.37
C ALA A 164 -14.46 9.13 -7.36
N ILE A 165 -13.55 8.19 -7.55
CA ILE A 165 -13.85 6.76 -7.42
C ILE A 165 -14.05 6.42 -5.96
N THR A 166 -15.16 5.77 -5.64
CA THR A 166 -15.43 5.20 -4.31
C THR A 166 -15.28 3.68 -4.41
N THR A 167 -14.11 3.18 -4.08
CA THR A 167 -13.81 1.73 -4.18
C THR A 167 -14.68 0.87 -3.29
N GLY A 168 -15.24 1.42 -2.21
CA GLY A 168 -16.14 0.71 -1.29
C GLY A 168 -17.52 0.34 -1.88
N GLU A 169 -17.90 0.97 -2.98
CA GLU A 169 -19.17 0.69 -3.68
C GLU A 169 -19.03 -0.34 -4.80
N LEU A 170 -17.79 -0.77 -5.11
CA LEU A 170 -17.53 -1.71 -6.20
C LEU A 170 -17.55 -3.15 -5.67
N ALA A 171 -18.25 -4.03 -6.39
CA ALA A 171 -18.18 -5.47 -6.17
C ALA A 171 -16.82 -5.99 -6.59
N LEU A 172 -16.00 -6.35 -5.60
CA LEU A 172 -14.64 -6.85 -5.80
C LEU A 172 -14.65 -8.38 -5.96
N PRO A 173 -13.64 -8.98 -6.62
CA PRO A 173 -13.47 -10.43 -6.63
C PRO A 173 -13.46 -10.99 -5.21
N ALA A 174 -13.94 -12.21 -5.03
CA ALA A 174 -13.79 -12.93 -3.77
C ALA A 174 -12.29 -13.03 -3.38
N ASP A 175 -12.01 -13.06 -2.08
CA ASP A 175 -10.65 -13.39 -1.65
C ASP A 175 -10.39 -14.86 -2.01
N GLU A 176 -9.45 -15.08 -2.92
CA GLU A 176 -8.91 -16.43 -3.11
C GLU A 176 -8.20 -16.81 -1.80
N ILE A 177 -8.48 -18.02 -1.32
CA ILE A 177 -7.72 -18.59 -0.23
C ILE A 177 -6.31 -18.82 -0.77
N HIS A 178 -5.47 -17.80 -0.69
CA HIS A 178 -4.05 -17.98 -0.94
C HIS A 178 -3.52 -18.88 0.16
N GLY A 179 -2.78 -19.91 -0.20
CA GLY A 179 -2.11 -20.78 0.76
C GLY A 179 -1.33 -19.94 1.78
N GLU A 180 -1.16 -20.46 2.98
CA GLU A 180 -0.48 -19.78 4.08
C GLU A 180 0.84 -19.14 3.62
N PRO A 181 1.15 -17.91 4.09
CA PRO A 181 2.41 -17.25 3.74
C PRO A 181 3.57 -18.18 4.12
N ARG A 182 4.41 -18.52 3.16
CA ARG A 182 5.59 -19.36 3.43
C ARG A 182 6.59 -18.59 4.28
N PHE A 183 6.88 -19.08 5.46
CA PHE A 183 7.92 -18.60 6.36
C PHE A 183 8.88 -19.73 6.70
N PHE A 184 10.08 -19.43 7.08
CA PHE A 184 11.05 -20.42 7.51
C PHE A 184 10.83 -20.78 8.97
N THR A 185 11.01 -22.05 9.32
CA THR A 185 11.18 -22.45 10.72
C THR A 185 12.53 -21.96 11.24
N GLY A 186 12.70 -21.90 12.56
CA GLY A 186 14.00 -21.52 13.15
C GLY A 186 15.14 -22.45 12.70
N GLU A 187 14.86 -23.77 12.57
CA GLU A 187 15.81 -24.73 12.06
C GLU A 187 16.19 -24.50 10.59
N GLN A 188 15.20 -24.22 9.74
CA GLN A 188 15.45 -23.88 8.35
C GLN A 188 16.28 -22.60 8.21
N ALA A 189 15.95 -21.55 8.96
CA ALA A 189 16.70 -20.30 8.95
C ALA A 189 18.16 -20.53 9.37
N ARG A 190 18.40 -21.33 10.41
CA ARG A 190 19.75 -21.72 10.86
C ARG A 190 20.51 -22.47 9.76
N LYS A 191 19.90 -23.47 9.12
CA LYS A 191 20.53 -24.23 8.02
C LYS A 191 20.89 -23.32 6.84
N ILE A 192 20.01 -22.40 6.47
CA ILE A 192 20.25 -21.42 5.40
C ILE A 192 21.47 -20.56 5.72
N ILE A 193 21.55 -20.01 6.93
CA ILE A 193 22.67 -19.16 7.36
C ILE A 193 23.99 -19.97 7.40
N THR A 194 23.93 -21.24 7.81
CA THR A 194 25.12 -22.12 7.91
C THR A 194 25.71 -22.45 6.54
N ILE A 195 24.89 -22.71 5.53
CA ILE A 195 25.36 -23.12 4.19
C ILE A 195 25.70 -21.91 3.31
N ALA A 196 25.05 -20.77 3.52
CA ALA A 196 25.29 -19.59 2.71
C ALA A 196 26.71 -19.05 2.90
N SER A 197 27.33 -18.59 1.82
CA SER A 197 28.59 -17.85 1.83
C SER A 197 28.33 -16.34 1.92
N ASP A 198 29.32 -15.59 2.39
CA ASP A 198 29.23 -14.12 2.37
C ASP A 198 29.26 -13.55 0.94
N PRO A 199 28.56 -12.46 0.69
CA PRO A 199 27.83 -11.61 1.66
C PRO A 199 26.43 -12.11 2.02
N TRP A 200 25.94 -13.20 1.41
CA TRP A 200 24.57 -13.69 1.58
C TRP A 200 24.32 -14.21 2.99
N ARG A 201 25.29 -14.96 3.56
CA ARG A 201 25.26 -15.46 4.95
C ARG A 201 24.93 -14.33 5.92
N THR A 202 25.68 -13.26 5.87
CA THR A 202 25.52 -12.11 6.76
C THR A 202 24.21 -11.38 6.52
N MET A 203 23.76 -11.21 5.26
CA MET A 203 22.45 -10.63 4.96
C MET A 203 21.29 -11.46 5.53
N PHE A 204 21.38 -12.80 5.43
CA PHE A 204 20.35 -13.70 5.94
C PHE A 204 20.34 -13.72 7.47
N ALA A 205 21.51 -13.71 8.10
CA ALA A 205 21.65 -13.62 9.55
C ALA A 205 21.02 -12.33 10.10
N ILE A 206 21.32 -11.18 9.49
CA ILE A 206 20.68 -9.91 9.86
C ILE A 206 19.16 -10.02 9.71
N ALA A 207 18.65 -10.49 8.57
CA ALA A 207 17.21 -10.58 8.33
C ALA A 207 16.51 -11.53 9.32
N ALA A 208 17.14 -12.68 9.63
CA ALA A 208 16.61 -13.69 10.54
C ALA A 208 16.63 -13.27 12.01
N MET A 209 17.72 -12.61 12.45
CA MET A 209 17.91 -12.26 13.86
C MET A 209 17.39 -10.88 14.24
N THR A 210 16.99 -10.03 13.27
CA THR A 210 16.48 -8.68 13.54
C THR A 210 15.12 -8.42 12.94
N GLY A 211 14.67 -9.23 12.00
CA GLY A 211 13.44 -8.99 11.24
C GLY A 211 13.52 -7.81 10.27
N LEU A 212 14.70 -7.28 9.94
CA LEU A 212 14.87 -6.18 8.98
C LEU A 212 14.34 -6.55 7.58
N ARG A 213 13.73 -5.57 6.91
CA ARG A 213 13.33 -5.75 5.51
C ARG A 213 14.56 -5.80 4.61
N VAL A 214 14.52 -6.59 3.53
CA VAL A 214 15.67 -6.73 2.62
C VAL A 214 16.24 -5.39 2.14
N GLY A 215 15.39 -4.41 1.83
CA GLY A 215 15.86 -3.08 1.43
C GLY A 215 16.60 -2.33 2.54
N GLU A 216 16.26 -2.59 3.80
CA GLU A 216 16.94 -2.05 4.97
C GLU A 216 18.28 -2.77 5.18
N VAL A 217 18.30 -4.11 5.08
CA VAL A 217 19.52 -4.93 5.16
C VAL A 217 20.57 -4.46 4.14
N VAL A 218 20.20 -4.40 2.86
CA VAL A 218 21.13 -3.98 1.80
C VAL A 218 21.49 -2.49 1.85
N GLY A 219 20.76 -1.69 2.64
CA GLY A 219 21.03 -0.28 2.87
C GLY A 219 21.89 0.01 4.09
N LEU A 220 22.31 -1.01 4.85
CA LEU A 220 23.13 -0.82 6.04
C LEU A 220 24.55 -0.35 5.68
N GLN A 221 25.05 0.54 6.51
CA GLN A 221 26.43 1.00 6.52
C GLN A 221 27.13 0.57 7.81
N LYS A 222 28.47 0.49 7.80
CA LYS A 222 29.27 0.16 8.99
C LYS A 222 28.94 1.08 10.18
N ALA A 223 28.72 2.37 9.92
CA ALA A 223 28.36 3.36 10.94
C ALA A 223 26.95 3.19 11.53
N ASP A 224 26.15 2.25 11.01
CA ASP A 224 24.84 1.91 11.58
C ASP A 224 24.93 0.85 12.67
N LEU A 225 26.07 0.18 12.82
CA LEU A 225 26.30 -0.90 13.78
C LEU A 225 26.88 -0.32 15.07
N ASP A 226 26.12 -0.37 16.15
CA ASP A 226 26.58 -0.01 17.49
C ASP A 226 26.79 -1.30 18.30
N PHE A 227 28.04 -1.76 18.35
CA PHE A 227 28.41 -2.99 19.05
C PHE A 227 28.42 -2.82 20.58
N GLU A 228 28.61 -1.61 21.08
CA GLU A 228 28.64 -1.35 22.53
C GLU A 228 27.22 -1.42 23.09
N ARG A 229 26.25 -0.76 22.40
CA ARG A 229 24.85 -0.75 22.81
C ARG A 229 24.05 -1.93 22.29
N ARG A 230 24.65 -2.78 21.48
CA ARG A 230 24.02 -3.92 20.81
C ARG A 230 22.76 -3.51 20.04
N VAL A 231 22.87 -2.49 19.20
CA VAL A 231 21.77 -2.03 18.34
C VAL A 231 22.24 -1.76 16.90
N ILE A 232 21.29 -1.90 15.97
CA ILE A 232 21.45 -1.52 14.56
C ILE A 232 20.57 -0.32 14.30
N HIS A 233 21.15 0.79 13.85
CA HIS A 233 20.43 2.00 13.47
C HIS A 233 19.95 1.90 12.03
N VAL A 234 18.64 1.92 11.80
CA VAL A 234 18.07 1.78 10.46
C VAL A 234 17.74 3.16 9.88
N ARG A 235 18.70 3.78 9.23
CA ARG A 235 18.59 5.15 8.71
C ARG A 235 18.07 5.21 7.28
N ARG A 236 18.26 4.16 6.49
CA ARG A 236 17.96 4.13 5.06
C ARG A 236 17.46 2.77 4.58
N SER A 237 16.97 2.75 3.36
CA SER A 237 16.59 1.53 2.65
C SER A 237 17.08 1.65 1.20
N ALA A 238 17.59 0.59 0.60
CA ALA A 238 17.97 0.59 -0.80
C ALA A 238 16.93 -0.15 -1.67
N TRP A 239 16.65 0.42 -2.83
CA TRP A 239 15.71 -0.13 -3.79
C TRP A 239 16.29 -0.03 -5.20
N TYR A 240 16.53 -1.13 -5.87
CA TYR A 240 17.19 -1.20 -7.17
C TYR A 240 18.51 -0.39 -7.23
N GLY A 241 19.35 -0.53 -6.19
CA GLY A 241 20.63 0.17 -6.09
C GLY A 241 20.51 1.67 -5.78
N ARG A 242 19.30 2.19 -5.54
CA ARG A 242 19.07 3.59 -5.12
C ARG A 242 18.76 3.64 -3.64
N VAL A 243 19.49 4.46 -2.93
CA VAL A 243 19.26 4.72 -1.50
C VAL A 243 18.06 5.63 -1.32
N GLN A 244 17.20 5.31 -0.39
CA GLN A 244 16.00 6.08 -0.04
C GLN A 244 15.89 6.20 1.48
N THR A 245 15.23 7.25 1.94
CA THR A 245 14.80 7.32 3.34
C THR A 245 13.79 6.23 3.65
N VAL A 246 13.79 5.71 4.87
CA VAL A 246 12.80 4.74 5.34
C VAL A 246 11.37 5.31 5.29
N LYS A 247 10.36 4.41 5.20
CA LYS A 247 8.98 4.81 4.89
C LYS A 247 8.25 5.58 6.00
N SER A 248 8.63 5.38 7.26
CA SER A 248 7.92 5.96 8.41
C SER A 248 8.87 6.23 9.56
N LYS A 249 8.46 7.07 10.51
CA LYS A 249 9.19 7.31 11.77
C LYS A 249 9.42 6.01 12.54
N ALA A 250 8.45 5.11 12.60
CA ALA A 250 8.60 3.80 13.21
C ALA A 250 9.72 2.96 12.55
N SER A 251 9.92 3.12 11.24
CA SER A 251 11.00 2.42 10.51
C SER A 251 12.40 3.01 10.76
N GLN A 252 12.51 4.11 11.51
CA GLN A 252 13.80 4.70 11.92
C GLN A 252 14.25 4.23 13.30
N ALA A 253 13.39 3.53 14.05
CA ALA A 253 13.76 3.02 15.36
C ALA A 253 14.94 2.04 15.24
N PRO A 254 15.90 2.10 16.20
CA PRO A 254 16.98 1.11 16.26
C PRO A 254 16.41 -0.28 16.54
N VAL A 255 17.14 -1.31 16.16
CA VAL A 255 16.77 -2.72 16.35
C VAL A 255 17.80 -3.36 17.26
N ALA A 256 17.35 -4.14 18.23
CA ALA A 256 18.25 -4.89 19.11
C ALA A 256 19.08 -5.90 18.30
N MET A 257 20.35 -6.05 18.65
CA MET A 257 21.33 -6.94 18.04
C MET A 257 21.76 -8.00 19.07
N ALA A 258 21.41 -9.25 18.80
CA ALA A 258 21.84 -10.37 19.64
C ALA A 258 23.35 -10.58 19.55
N ASP A 259 23.94 -11.17 20.59
CA ASP A 259 25.38 -11.46 20.66
C ASP A 259 25.87 -12.32 19.50
N ALA A 260 25.10 -13.35 19.16
CA ALA A 260 25.40 -14.20 18.02
C ALA A 260 25.47 -13.42 16.70
N LEU A 261 24.61 -12.41 16.51
CA LEU A 261 24.66 -11.55 15.34
C LEU A 261 25.87 -10.60 15.39
N ALA A 262 26.19 -10.06 16.56
CA ALA A 262 27.35 -9.20 16.73
C ALA A 262 28.66 -9.94 16.37
N THR A 263 28.79 -11.20 16.79
CA THR A 263 29.91 -12.07 16.43
C THR A 263 30.00 -12.27 14.91
N LEU A 264 28.92 -12.67 14.26
CA LEU A 264 28.88 -12.85 12.80
C LEU A 264 29.21 -11.56 12.03
N LEU A 265 28.74 -10.43 12.51
CA LEU A 265 29.07 -9.12 11.91
C LEU A 265 30.54 -8.76 12.10
N GLY A 266 31.10 -9.07 13.26
CA GLY A 266 32.56 -8.92 13.52
C GLY A 266 33.43 -9.75 12.57
N GLU A 267 33.07 -11.04 12.39
CA GLU A 267 33.70 -11.93 11.41
C GLU A 267 33.61 -11.37 9.98
N TYR A 268 32.43 -10.92 9.56
CA TYR A 268 32.24 -10.32 8.26
C TYR A 268 33.08 -9.05 8.07
N LEU A 269 33.10 -8.17 9.08
CA LEU A 269 33.84 -6.91 9.02
C LEU A 269 35.37 -7.11 8.98
N ALA A 270 35.89 -8.22 9.50
CA ALA A 270 37.30 -8.55 9.39
C ALA A 270 37.79 -8.77 7.95
N THR A 271 36.86 -9.17 7.05
CA THR A 271 37.15 -9.38 5.62
C THR A 271 36.50 -8.34 4.72
N TRP A 272 35.71 -7.43 5.31
CA TRP A 272 34.95 -6.41 4.56
C TRP A 272 35.92 -5.35 3.98
N LYS A 273 35.69 -5.01 2.72
CA LYS A 273 36.46 -3.96 2.05
C LYS A 273 35.78 -2.61 2.22
N GLU A 274 36.53 -1.65 2.72
CA GLU A 274 36.10 -0.28 2.89
C GLU A 274 35.71 0.33 1.55
N ASN A 275 34.65 1.16 1.59
CA ASN A 275 34.15 1.88 0.43
C ASN A 275 33.73 3.30 0.85
N PRO A 276 33.69 4.28 -0.08
CA PRO A 276 33.48 5.69 0.25
C PRO A 276 32.20 5.98 1.04
N GLU A 277 31.15 5.19 0.81
CA GLU A 277 29.86 5.38 1.47
C GLU A 277 29.69 4.48 2.69
N GLY A 278 30.64 3.56 2.95
CA GLY A 278 30.62 2.65 4.10
C GLY A 278 29.54 1.58 4.07
N PHE A 279 28.93 1.28 2.91
CA PHE A 279 27.90 0.24 2.79
C PHE A 279 28.47 -1.15 3.09
N LEU A 280 27.75 -1.94 3.86
CA LEU A 280 28.14 -3.32 4.14
C LEU A 280 28.09 -4.21 2.90
N PHE A 281 27.11 -3.99 2.03
CA PHE A 281 26.78 -4.89 0.93
C PHE A 281 26.72 -4.17 -0.40
N LEU A 282 27.77 -4.24 -1.19
CA LEU A 282 27.82 -3.67 -2.53
C LEU A 282 27.92 -4.77 -3.59
N ASN A 283 27.23 -4.56 -4.70
CA ASN A 283 27.41 -5.37 -5.88
C ASN A 283 28.69 -4.98 -6.65
N ARG A 284 29.03 -5.73 -7.70
CA ARG A 284 30.22 -5.48 -8.53
C ARG A 284 30.30 -4.06 -9.15
N ASN A 285 29.20 -3.33 -9.19
CA ASN A 285 29.12 -1.96 -9.72
C ASN A 285 29.22 -0.90 -8.59
N GLY A 286 29.61 -1.28 -7.38
CA GLY A 286 29.71 -0.36 -6.24
C GLY A 286 28.37 0.19 -5.74
N ARG A 287 27.25 -0.49 -5.99
CA ARG A 287 25.91 -0.07 -5.55
C ARG A 287 25.29 -1.10 -4.62
N PRO A 288 24.42 -0.70 -3.68
CA PRO A 288 23.67 -1.66 -2.87
C PRO A 288 22.93 -2.68 -3.75
N TYR A 289 22.85 -3.92 -3.29
CA TYR A 289 22.14 -4.97 -4.01
C TYR A 289 20.66 -4.62 -4.23
N ALA A 290 20.11 -5.02 -5.37
CA ALA A 290 18.68 -5.03 -5.56
C ALA A 290 18.06 -6.25 -4.82
N ALA A 291 16.94 -6.05 -4.14
CA ALA A 291 16.29 -7.09 -3.32
C ALA A 291 16.01 -8.39 -4.09
N ASN A 292 15.58 -8.29 -5.34
CA ASN A 292 15.35 -9.47 -6.20
C ASN A 292 16.65 -10.22 -6.50
N LYS A 293 17.79 -9.53 -6.57
CA LYS A 293 19.10 -10.16 -6.82
C LYS A 293 19.64 -10.88 -5.60
N VAL A 294 19.34 -10.38 -4.40
CA VAL A 294 19.62 -11.11 -3.15
C VAL A 294 18.87 -12.44 -3.10
N VAL A 295 17.62 -12.42 -3.55
CA VAL A 295 16.80 -13.65 -3.60
C VAL A 295 17.28 -14.58 -4.70
N GLU A 296 17.45 -14.09 -5.92
CA GLU A 296 17.76 -14.86 -7.12
C GLU A 296 19.15 -15.52 -7.04
N TYR A 297 20.16 -14.76 -6.60
CA TYR A 297 21.55 -15.23 -6.59
C TYR A 297 22.05 -15.72 -5.23
N GLY A 298 21.42 -15.27 -4.14
CA GLY A 298 21.82 -15.66 -2.80
C GLY A 298 20.91 -16.71 -2.19
N LEU A 299 19.61 -16.42 -2.11
CA LEU A 299 18.69 -17.26 -1.34
C LEU A 299 18.25 -18.52 -2.09
N TRP A 300 17.78 -18.40 -3.33
CA TRP A 300 17.24 -19.54 -4.06
C TRP A 300 18.25 -20.68 -4.26
N PRO A 301 19.53 -20.47 -4.60
CA PRO A 301 20.50 -21.55 -4.70
C PRO A 301 20.65 -22.34 -3.39
N VAL A 302 20.64 -21.64 -2.24
CA VAL A 302 20.70 -22.26 -0.92
C VAL A 302 19.45 -23.06 -0.61
N LEU A 303 18.26 -22.52 -0.92
CA LEU A 303 17.01 -23.22 -0.72
C LEU A 303 16.91 -24.49 -1.58
N ASP A 304 17.34 -24.41 -2.84
CA ASP A 304 17.37 -25.54 -3.77
C ASP A 304 18.29 -26.66 -3.23
N THR A 305 19.48 -26.29 -2.73
CA THR A 305 20.43 -27.24 -2.08
C THR A 305 19.82 -27.92 -0.86
N LEU A 306 19.08 -27.16 -0.04
CA LEU A 306 18.45 -27.67 1.18
C LEU A 306 17.10 -28.36 0.90
N LYS A 307 16.62 -28.39 -0.34
CA LYS A 307 15.29 -28.87 -0.74
C LYS A 307 14.16 -28.17 0.02
N ILE A 308 14.36 -26.90 0.36
CA ILE A 308 13.35 -26.04 0.96
C ILE A 308 12.60 -25.33 -0.18
N PRO A 309 11.25 -25.29 -0.16
CA PRO A 309 10.49 -24.58 -1.17
C PRO A 309 10.91 -23.11 -1.28
N ARG A 310 11.05 -22.60 -2.51
CA ARG A 310 11.48 -21.23 -2.74
C ARG A 310 10.58 -20.22 -2.05
N ALA A 311 11.20 -19.27 -1.37
CA ALA A 311 10.57 -18.15 -0.68
C ALA A 311 11.39 -16.88 -0.91
N GLY A 312 10.86 -15.73 -0.48
CA GLY A 312 11.55 -14.44 -0.52
C GLY A 312 12.16 -14.08 0.84
N MET A 313 12.93 -12.99 0.89
CA MET A 313 13.56 -12.51 2.13
C MET A 313 12.57 -12.18 3.26
N HIS A 314 11.29 -11.92 2.93
CA HIS A 314 10.25 -11.70 3.94
C HIS A 314 9.98 -12.95 4.82
N ALA A 315 10.31 -14.15 4.32
CA ALA A 315 10.19 -15.39 5.09
C ALA A 315 11.05 -15.37 6.36
N PHE A 316 12.25 -14.76 6.33
CA PHE A 316 13.09 -14.56 7.52
C PHE A 316 12.42 -13.62 8.54
N ARG A 317 11.78 -12.55 8.05
CA ARG A 317 11.08 -11.61 8.92
C ARG A 317 9.87 -12.26 9.62
N HIS A 318 9.12 -13.08 8.91
CA HIS A 318 8.03 -13.85 9.51
C HIS A 318 8.58 -14.87 10.52
N CYS A 319 9.66 -15.59 10.17
CA CYS A 319 10.36 -16.49 11.08
C CYS A 319 10.78 -15.76 12.37
N HIS A 320 11.41 -14.59 12.27
CA HIS A 320 11.81 -13.81 13.44
C HIS A 320 10.63 -13.45 14.33
N ALA A 321 9.52 -13.00 13.72
CA ALA A 321 8.31 -12.67 14.47
C ALA A 321 7.72 -13.89 15.18
N SER A 322 7.65 -15.05 14.53
CA SER A 322 7.19 -16.30 15.15
C SER A 322 8.10 -16.73 16.30
N LEU A 323 9.43 -16.70 16.10
CA LEU A 323 10.39 -17.06 17.15
C LEU A 323 10.30 -16.13 18.36
N LEU A 324 10.07 -14.82 18.18
CA LEU A 324 9.82 -13.92 19.30
C LEU A 324 8.60 -14.32 20.12
N MET A 325 7.55 -14.79 19.44
CA MET A 325 6.36 -15.27 20.12
C MET A 325 6.62 -16.60 20.85
N ASP A 326 7.29 -17.54 20.20
CA ASP A 326 7.62 -18.85 20.76
C ASP A 326 8.43 -18.71 22.07
N VAL A 327 9.30 -17.69 22.18
CA VAL A 327 10.02 -17.38 23.42
C VAL A 327 9.20 -16.51 24.39
N GLY A 328 7.92 -16.26 24.13
CA GLY A 328 7.02 -15.56 25.03
C GLY A 328 7.13 -14.02 25.00
N ALA A 329 7.71 -13.43 23.94
CA ALA A 329 7.79 -11.98 23.83
C ALA A 329 6.37 -11.37 23.69
N ASN A 330 6.11 -10.29 24.45
CA ASN A 330 4.86 -9.57 24.37
C ASN A 330 4.63 -9.02 22.94
N PRO A 331 3.37 -9.01 22.43
CA PRO A 331 3.02 -8.41 21.15
C PRO A 331 3.57 -7.00 20.92
N THR A 332 3.64 -6.18 21.95
CA THR A 332 4.20 -4.83 21.86
C THR A 332 5.70 -4.86 21.61
N VAL A 333 6.45 -5.72 22.32
CA VAL A 333 7.89 -5.94 22.11
C VAL A 333 8.14 -6.44 20.69
N THR A 334 7.37 -7.43 20.23
CA THR A 334 7.46 -7.96 18.87
C THR A 334 7.16 -6.88 17.83
N LYS A 335 6.09 -6.09 18.03
CA LYS A 335 5.74 -4.96 17.15
C LYS A 335 6.90 -3.94 17.07
N ASP A 336 7.51 -3.59 18.20
CA ASP A 336 8.57 -2.59 18.28
C ASP A 336 9.87 -3.11 17.64
N GLN A 337 10.27 -4.34 17.94
CA GLN A 337 11.41 -5.00 17.28
C GLN A 337 11.18 -5.12 15.77
N MET A 338 9.99 -5.48 15.32
CA MET A 338 9.60 -5.56 13.91
C MET A 338 9.38 -4.20 13.28
N ARG A 339 9.27 -3.13 14.06
CA ARG A 339 8.97 -1.75 13.61
C ARG A 339 7.74 -1.70 12.70
N HIS A 340 6.67 -2.39 13.15
CA HIS A 340 5.38 -2.33 12.47
C HIS A 340 4.66 -1.03 12.83
N SER A 341 4.22 -0.29 11.80
CA SER A 341 3.41 0.93 11.99
C SER A 341 1.99 0.62 12.48
N ASP A 342 1.50 -0.59 12.25
CA ASP A 342 0.16 -1.06 12.63
C ASP A 342 0.28 -2.36 13.43
N ALA A 343 -0.26 -2.37 14.64
CA ALA A 343 -0.28 -3.54 15.52
C ALA A 343 -1.04 -4.73 14.92
N ARG A 344 -2.02 -4.48 14.04
CA ARG A 344 -2.77 -5.53 13.35
C ARG A 344 -1.89 -6.44 12.51
N ILE A 345 -0.78 -5.93 11.97
CA ILE A 345 0.18 -6.73 11.22
C ILE A 345 0.85 -7.78 12.12
N THR A 346 1.23 -7.37 13.34
CA THR A 346 1.81 -8.28 14.35
C THR A 346 0.75 -9.28 14.83
N LEU A 347 -0.45 -8.81 15.15
CA LEU A 347 -1.56 -9.66 15.61
C LEU A 347 -2.00 -10.68 14.54
N GLY A 348 -1.95 -10.32 13.26
CA GLY A 348 -2.24 -11.25 12.16
C GLY A 348 -1.25 -12.43 12.10
N ILE A 349 0.01 -12.24 12.53
CA ILE A 349 0.98 -13.32 12.66
C ILE A 349 0.65 -14.17 13.90
N TYR A 350 0.16 -13.56 14.98
CA TYR A 350 -0.27 -14.25 16.21
C TYR A 350 -1.43 -15.22 15.98
N SER A 351 -2.38 -14.90 15.11
CA SER A 351 -3.57 -15.73 14.89
C SER A 351 -3.25 -17.13 14.35
N HIS A 352 -2.10 -17.31 13.73
CA HIS A 352 -1.65 -18.60 13.20
C HIS A 352 -0.87 -19.45 14.24
N ALA A 353 -0.40 -18.85 15.35
CA ALA A 353 0.38 -19.53 16.39
C ALA A 353 -0.45 -19.99 17.61
N ILE A 354 -1.75 -19.67 17.65
CA ILE A 354 -2.58 -19.72 18.88
C ILE A 354 -3.05 -21.15 19.27
N GLY A 355 -2.89 -22.19 18.43
CA GLY A 355 -3.49 -23.51 18.69
C GLY A 355 -3.22 -24.08 20.11
N ASP A 356 -1.96 -24.24 20.49
CA ASP A 356 -1.59 -24.87 21.77
C ASP A 356 -1.27 -23.83 22.87
N SER A 357 -0.81 -22.64 22.50
CA SER A 357 -0.38 -21.60 23.45
C SER A 357 -1.52 -20.98 24.27
N GLN A 358 -2.78 -21.06 23.81
CA GLN A 358 -3.94 -20.58 24.58
C GLN A 358 -4.19 -21.46 25.80
N ARG A 359 -4.10 -22.78 25.63
CA ARG A 359 -4.28 -23.76 26.74
C ARG A 359 -3.17 -23.59 27.76
N ASP A 360 -1.91 -23.54 27.31
CA ASP A 360 -0.75 -23.35 28.18
C ASP A 360 -0.82 -22.03 28.97
N ALA A 361 -1.30 -20.96 28.35
CA ALA A 361 -1.47 -19.68 29.01
C ALA A 361 -2.57 -19.73 30.08
N VAL A 362 -3.70 -20.39 29.77
CA VAL A 362 -4.82 -20.56 30.72
C VAL A 362 -4.39 -21.49 31.88
N ASP A 363 -3.66 -22.55 31.60
CA ASP A 363 -3.16 -23.46 32.63
C ASP A 363 -2.20 -22.75 33.59
N LYS A 364 -1.28 -21.92 33.06
CA LYS A 364 -0.40 -21.07 33.90
C LYS A 364 -1.20 -20.11 34.79
N VAL A 365 -2.24 -19.49 34.27
CA VAL A 365 -3.12 -18.64 35.08
C VAL A 365 -3.85 -19.46 36.13
N GLY A 366 -4.31 -20.66 35.78
CA GLY A 366 -4.93 -21.60 36.70
C GLY A 366 -4.01 -21.99 37.88
N GLU A 367 -2.74 -22.28 37.56
CA GLU A 367 -1.72 -22.57 38.59
C GLU A 367 -1.46 -21.37 39.50
N LEU A 368 -1.36 -20.15 38.97
CA LEU A 368 -1.17 -18.91 39.76
C LEU A 368 -2.36 -18.62 40.66
N LEU A 369 -3.55 -19.00 40.28
CA LEU A 369 -4.79 -18.79 41.06
C LEU A 369 -5.21 -20.01 41.89
N ARG A 370 -4.39 -21.06 41.90
CA ARG A 370 -4.68 -22.28 42.65
C ARG A 370 -4.83 -21.94 44.14
N PRO A 371 -5.98 -22.27 44.78
CA PRO A 371 -6.13 -22.03 46.22
C PRO A 371 -5.11 -22.81 47.01
N GLU A 372 -4.43 -22.14 47.96
CA GLU A 372 -3.61 -22.85 48.91
C GLU A 372 -4.45 -23.86 49.68
N ALA A 373 -3.93 -25.06 49.88
CA ALA A 373 -4.62 -26.09 50.63
C ALA A 373 -4.94 -25.53 52.02
N LYS A 374 -6.24 -25.43 52.37
CA LYS A 374 -6.65 -25.02 53.69
C LYS A 374 -5.96 -25.94 54.67
N TYR A 375 -5.09 -25.41 55.51
CA TYR A 375 -4.63 -26.08 56.73
C TYR A 375 -5.86 -26.49 57.51
N CYS A 376 -6.12 -27.79 57.56
CA CYS A 376 -7.15 -28.37 58.38
C CYS A 376 -6.63 -28.24 59.83
N SER A 377 -7.01 -27.15 60.52
CA SER A 377 -6.75 -26.98 61.93
C SER A 377 -7.70 -27.88 62.68
N SER A 378 -7.39 -29.16 62.76
CA SER A 378 -7.95 -30.09 63.74
C SER A 378 -7.06 -30.06 64.98
N GLN A 379 -7.17 -29.05 65.76
CA GLN A 379 -6.83 -29.02 67.21
C GLN A 379 -7.51 -27.82 67.84
N LEU A 380 -8.76 -28.02 68.27
CA LEU A 380 -9.31 -27.26 69.39
C LEU A 380 -8.91 -28.04 70.63
N PRO A 381 -8.20 -27.45 71.60
CA PRO A 381 -8.04 -28.04 72.92
C PRO A 381 -9.34 -27.83 73.74
N ASN A 382 -9.70 -28.88 74.51
CA ASN A 382 -10.78 -28.89 75.52
C ASN A 382 -10.73 -27.74 76.47
#